data_eb65d02fd4e2d4f8bf8fce6bee83fc6c
#
_entry.id   eb65d02fd4e2d4f8bf8fce6bee83fc6c
#
_cell.length_a   1.000
_cell.length_b   1.000
_cell.length_c   1.000
_cell.angle_alpha   90.00
_cell.angle_beta   90.00
_cell.angle_gamma   90.00
#
_symmetry.space_group_name_H-M   'P 1'
#
loop_
_entity.id
_entity.type
_entity.pdbx_description
1 polymer ?
#
loop_
_entity_poly.entity_id
_entity_poly.type
_entity_poly.pdbx_seq_one_letter_code
_entity_poly.pdbx_strand_id
1 'polypeptide(L)'
;MNEVKENNLPLNQQTKTITDITAEAIKQNNLEDIKVIYTETKATISGNKDGFHYTLNIESRDNGFIQYQSMFQKDIDLDSIIKEAKNLSKKGLTQVQIARMLNKSQSYISNILKK
;
A
#
# COMPACT_ATOMS: atom_id res chain seq x y z
N MET A 1 -20.53 -20.19 -26.83
CA MET A 1 -20.59 -19.61 -26.81
C MET A 1 -20.48 -19.14 -26.49
N ASN A 2 -20.43 -19.28 -26.34
CA ASN A 2 -20.51 -18.60 -26.01
C ASN A 2 -20.16 -18.12 -25.57
N GLU A 3 -19.99 -18.17 -25.32
CA GLU A 3 -19.92 -17.50 -25.02
C GLU A 3 -19.64 -17.00 -24.58
N VAL A 4 -19.65 -17.40 -24.62
CA VAL A 4 -19.62 -16.65 -24.31
C VAL A 4 -19.37 -16.33 -23.76
N LYS A 5 -19.43 -16.61 -23.66
CA LYS A 5 -19.41 -16.05 -23.26
C LYS A 5 -18.98 -15.54 -22.74
N GLU A 6 -19.00 -15.70 -22.66
CA GLU A 6 -18.89 -14.98 -22.34
C GLU A 6 -18.68 -14.52 -21.91
N ASN A 7 -18.75 -14.84 -21.89
CA ASN A 7 -18.77 -14.15 -21.47
C ASN A 7 -18.63 -13.96 -20.91
N ASN A 8 -18.61 -14.37 -20.90
CA ASN A 8 -18.60 -13.98 -20.34
C ASN A 8 -18.16 -13.81 -19.70
N LEU A 9 -17.85 -14.02 -19.48
CA LEU A 9 -17.52 -13.62 -19.02
C LEU A 9 -17.21 -13.21 -18.79
N PRO A 10 -17.19 -13.27 -18.74
CA PRO A 10 -17.04 -12.54 -18.40
C PRO A 10 -17.06 -11.80 -17.89
N LEU A 11 -17.07 -11.84 -17.81
CA LEU A 11 -17.46 -10.70 -17.19
C LEU A 11 -17.08 -10.55 -15.78
N ASN A 12 -17.08 -11.51 -15.04
CA ASN A 12 -16.79 -11.43 -13.66
C ASN A 12 -15.43 -10.98 -13.36
N GLN A 13 -14.50 -11.38 -14.11
CA GLN A 13 -13.19 -10.88 -13.90
C GLN A 13 -13.13 -9.44 -14.22
N GLN A 14 -14.06 -9.00 -15.00
CA GLN A 14 -14.17 -7.60 -15.28
C GLN A 14 -14.73 -6.85 -14.13
N THR A 15 -15.34 -7.57 -13.20
CA THR A 15 -15.99 -6.92 -12.10
C THR A 15 -15.24 -7.04 -10.79
N LYS A 16 -13.97 -7.38 -10.84
CA LYS A 16 -13.15 -7.34 -9.63
C LYS A 16 -13.14 -5.92 -9.09
N THR A 17 -13.37 -5.80 -7.79
CA THR A 17 -13.42 -4.51 -7.10
C THR A 17 -12.13 -4.29 -6.33
N ILE A 18 -11.96 -3.06 -5.86
CA ILE A 18 -10.82 -2.75 -4.99
C ILE A 18 -10.86 -3.63 -3.73
N THR A 19 -12.05 -3.97 -3.25
CA THR A 19 -12.22 -4.85 -2.08
C THR A 19 -11.70 -6.26 -2.38
N ASP A 20 -12.02 -6.78 -3.56
CA ASP A 20 -11.57 -8.11 -3.97
C ASP A 20 -10.05 -8.18 -4.07
N ILE A 21 -9.46 -7.20 -4.72
CA ILE A 21 -8.00 -7.13 -4.89
C ILE A 21 -7.31 -6.98 -3.54
N THR A 22 -7.89 -6.18 -2.65
CA THR A 22 -7.36 -5.97 -1.30
C THR A 22 -7.37 -7.29 -0.52
N ALA A 23 -8.47 -8.03 -0.58
CA ALA A 23 -8.59 -9.31 0.10
C ALA A 23 -7.56 -10.33 -0.41
N GLU A 24 -7.37 -10.37 -1.73
CA GLU A 24 -6.36 -11.23 -2.35
C GLU A 24 -4.95 -10.87 -1.88
N ALA A 25 -4.65 -9.58 -1.84
CA ALA A 25 -3.33 -9.11 -1.43
C ALA A 25 -3.04 -9.45 0.03
N ILE A 26 -4.01 -9.30 0.90
CA ILE A 26 -3.86 -9.68 2.32
C ILE A 26 -3.54 -11.17 2.43
N LYS A 27 -4.30 -11.98 1.72
CA LYS A 27 -4.14 -13.43 1.76
C LYS A 27 -2.78 -13.88 1.23
N GLN A 28 -2.31 -13.27 0.15
CA GLN A 28 -1.07 -13.67 -0.50
C GLN A 28 0.17 -13.26 0.27
N ASN A 29 0.14 -12.11 0.94
CA ASN A 29 1.33 -11.58 1.58
C ASN A 29 1.57 -12.07 2.99
N ASN A 30 0.54 -12.60 3.63
CA ASN A 30 0.66 -13.20 4.97
C ASN A 30 1.35 -12.28 5.98
N LEU A 31 0.91 -11.03 6.03
CA LEU A 31 1.47 -10.04 6.92
C LEU A 31 0.87 -10.15 8.33
N GLU A 32 1.61 -9.66 9.33
CA GLU A 32 1.13 -9.52 10.70
C GLU A 32 0.78 -8.06 10.98
N ASP A 33 -0.04 -7.83 11.99
CA ASP A 33 -0.45 -6.49 12.44
C ASP A 33 -1.03 -5.67 11.29
N ILE A 34 -1.93 -6.27 10.54
CA ILE A 34 -2.46 -5.69 9.32
C ILE A 34 -3.38 -4.52 9.60
N LYS A 35 -3.17 -3.44 8.85
CA LYS A 35 -4.08 -2.30 8.78
C LYS A 35 -4.47 -2.10 7.33
N VAL A 36 -5.75 -1.82 7.11
CA VAL A 36 -6.27 -1.57 5.77
C VAL A 36 -7.07 -0.28 5.80
N ILE A 37 -6.75 0.61 4.87
CA ILE A 37 -7.49 1.85 4.68
C ILE A 37 -7.86 1.91 3.21
N TYR A 38 -9.13 2.12 2.90
CA TYR A 38 -9.48 2.24 1.49
C TYR A 38 -10.65 3.17 1.24
N THR A 39 -10.67 3.67 0.04
CA THR A 39 -11.77 4.45 -0.54
C THR A 39 -12.32 3.61 -1.68
N GLU A 40 -13.18 4.20 -2.50
CA GLU A 40 -13.74 3.50 -3.66
C GLU A 40 -12.68 3.14 -4.70
N THR A 41 -11.59 3.90 -4.77
CA THR A 41 -10.61 3.76 -5.85
C THR A 41 -9.21 3.38 -5.41
N LYS A 42 -8.94 3.43 -4.11
CA LYS A 42 -7.59 3.17 -3.59
C LYS A 42 -7.65 2.34 -2.32
N ALA A 43 -6.62 1.53 -2.12
CA ALA A 43 -6.44 0.82 -0.85
C ALA A 43 -4.98 0.89 -0.45
N THR A 44 -4.74 0.99 0.85
CA THR A 44 -3.41 0.87 1.42
C THR A 44 -3.47 -0.21 2.47
N ILE A 45 -2.64 -1.24 2.29
CA ILE A 45 -2.51 -2.34 3.24
C ILE A 45 -1.12 -2.22 3.86
N SER A 46 -1.04 -2.20 5.17
CA SER A 46 0.26 -2.22 5.82
C SER A 46 0.32 -3.35 6.83
N GLY A 47 1.51 -3.85 7.07
CA GLY A 47 1.73 -4.92 8.01
C GLY A 47 3.19 -5.26 8.12
N ASN A 48 3.50 -6.23 8.96
CA ASN A 48 4.86 -6.58 9.29
C ASN A 48 5.14 -8.04 8.94
N LYS A 49 6.37 -8.31 8.53
CA LYS A 49 6.82 -9.67 8.26
C LYS A 49 8.34 -9.71 8.27
N ASP A 50 8.90 -10.66 9.00
CA ASP A 50 10.34 -10.93 8.98
C ASP A 50 11.23 -9.71 9.25
N GLY A 51 10.80 -8.85 10.17
CA GLY A 51 11.58 -7.66 10.54
C GLY A 51 11.38 -6.45 9.64
N PHE A 52 10.46 -6.55 8.68
CA PHE A 52 10.17 -5.45 7.75
C PHE A 52 8.72 -4.98 7.90
N HIS A 53 8.54 -3.70 7.62
CA HIS A 53 7.21 -3.10 7.52
C HIS A 53 6.87 -2.95 6.04
N TYR A 54 5.80 -3.59 5.62
CA TYR A 54 5.33 -3.59 4.24
C TYR A 54 4.18 -2.61 4.08
N THR A 55 4.16 -1.93 2.96
CA THR A 55 3.02 -1.10 2.59
C THR A 55 2.69 -1.40 1.12
N LEU A 56 1.47 -1.86 0.89
CA LEU A 56 0.97 -2.12 -0.45
C LEU A 56 -0.06 -1.06 -0.78
N ASN A 57 0.11 -0.41 -1.91
CA ASN A 57 -0.84 0.57 -2.40
C ASN A 57 -1.47 0.03 -3.67
N ILE A 58 -2.80 0.02 -3.71
CA ILE A 58 -3.57 -0.47 -4.83
C ILE A 58 -4.43 0.67 -5.33
N GLU A 59 -4.38 0.92 -6.61
CA GLU A 59 -5.14 1.99 -7.22
C GLU A 59 -5.97 1.44 -8.37
N SER A 60 -7.26 1.72 -8.34
CA SER A 60 -8.17 1.33 -9.41
C SER A 60 -7.99 2.24 -10.62
N ARG A 61 -7.98 1.65 -11.79
CA ARG A 61 -7.91 2.36 -13.06
C ARG A 61 -9.09 1.90 -13.92
N ASP A 62 -9.31 2.58 -15.04
CA ASP A 62 -10.45 2.27 -15.90
C ASP A 62 -10.48 0.81 -16.35
N ASN A 63 -9.33 0.26 -16.63
CA ASN A 63 -9.24 -1.10 -17.19
C ASN A 63 -8.42 -2.05 -16.33
N GLY A 64 -8.22 -1.73 -15.07
CA GLY A 64 -7.44 -2.62 -14.21
C GLY A 64 -7.01 -1.93 -12.92
N PHE A 65 -5.93 -2.44 -12.35
CA PHE A 65 -5.40 -1.95 -11.08
C PHE A 65 -3.89 -1.79 -11.18
N ILE A 66 -3.38 -0.81 -10.46
CA ILE A 66 -1.94 -0.65 -10.28
C ILE A 66 -1.63 -0.97 -8.83
N GLN A 67 -0.58 -1.76 -8.62
CA GLN A 67 -0.11 -2.06 -7.27
C GLN A 67 1.34 -1.65 -7.17
N TYR A 68 1.70 -1.03 -6.04
CA TYR A 68 3.10 -0.81 -5.73
C TYR A 68 3.31 -1.11 -4.26
N GLN A 69 4.51 -1.56 -3.96
CA GLN A 69 4.84 -2.05 -2.65
C GLN A 69 6.13 -1.40 -2.18
N SER A 70 6.18 -1.08 -0.90
CA SER A 70 7.41 -0.70 -0.24
C SER A 70 7.65 -1.60 0.94
N MET A 71 8.91 -1.69 1.36
CA MET A 71 9.32 -2.54 2.44
C MET A 71 10.53 -1.89 3.11
N PHE A 72 10.37 -1.56 4.38
CA PHE A 72 11.43 -0.92 5.15
C PHE A 72 11.69 -1.70 6.43
N GLN A 73 12.93 -1.71 6.89
CA GLN A 73 13.27 -2.35 8.15
C GLN A 73 12.49 -1.70 9.29
N LYS A 74 12.02 -2.49 10.24
CA LYS A 74 11.29 -1.98 11.38
C LYS A 74 12.20 -1.23 12.35
N ASP A 75 13.42 -1.73 12.52
CA ASP A 75 14.37 -1.16 13.48
C ASP A 75 15.39 -0.32 12.74
N ILE A 76 15.03 0.93 12.47
CA ILE A 76 15.92 1.88 11.80
C ILE A 76 16.29 2.95 12.82
N ASP A 77 17.58 3.33 12.87
CA ASP A 77 18.00 4.39 13.77
C ASP A 77 17.45 5.74 13.32
N LEU A 78 17.47 6.71 14.23
CA LEU A 78 16.84 8.00 13.99
C LEU A 78 17.44 8.72 12.79
N ASP A 79 18.75 8.72 12.66
CA ASP A 79 19.41 9.43 11.54
C ASP A 79 18.99 8.84 10.20
N SER A 80 18.89 7.51 10.13
CA SER A 80 18.45 6.84 8.91
C SER A 80 16.98 7.13 8.61
N ILE A 81 16.12 7.17 9.62
CA ILE A 81 14.71 7.53 9.43
C ILE A 81 14.59 8.95 8.88
N ILE A 82 15.32 9.90 9.43
CA ILE A 82 15.30 11.29 8.97
C ILE A 82 15.70 11.35 7.49
N LYS A 83 16.76 10.64 7.14
CA LYS A 83 17.26 10.62 5.77
C LYS A 83 16.24 10.03 4.82
N GLU A 84 15.63 8.88 5.19
CA GLU A 84 14.61 8.26 4.35
C GLU A 84 13.40 9.14 4.19
N ALA A 85 12.92 9.72 5.29
CA ALA A 85 11.75 10.60 5.24
C ALA A 85 11.98 11.78 4.31
N LYS A 86 13.17 12.38 4.39
CA LYS A 86 13.52 13.52 3.51
C LYS A 86 13.58 13.09 2.05
N ASN A 87 14.17 11.93 1.78
CA ASN A 87 14.24 11.41 0.42
C ASN A 87 12.84 11.15 -0.16
N LEU A 88 11.97 10.54 0.63
CA LEU A 88 10.60 10.24 0.20
C LEU A 88 9.82 11.54 -0.02
N SER A 89 10.03 12.53 0.84
CA SER A 89 9.40 13.84 0.68
C SER A 89 9.83 14.51 -0.61
N LYS A 90 11.10 14.42 -0.96
CA LYS A 90 11.61 14.97 -2.23
C LYS A 90 11.00 14.30 -3.44
N LYS A 91 10.60 13.03 -3.31
CA LYS A 91 9.95 12.31 -4.39
C LYS A 91 8.47 12.64 -4.51
N GLY A 92 7.97 13.50 -3.64
CA GLY A 92 6.59 13.96 -3.73
C GLY A 92 5.59 13.22 -2.85
N LEU A 93 6.05 12.31 -1.99
CA LEU A 93 5.14 11.62 -1.08
C LEU A 93 4.67 12.57 0.03
N THR A 94 3.43 12.38 0.45
CA THR A 94 2.86 13.17 1.55
C THR A 94 3.36 12.63 2.88
N GLN A 95 3.23 13.44 3.92
CA GLN A 95 3.63 13.02 5.28
C GLN A 95 2.85 11.79 5.73
N VAL A 96 1.57 11.69 5.36
CA VAL A 96 0.75 10.53 5.68
C VAL A 96 1.29 9.27 5.01
N GLN A 97 1.66 9.37 3.74
CA GLN A 97 2.23 8.25 3.00
C GLN A 97 3.56 7.81 3.60
N ILE A 98 4.43 8.78 3.90
CA ILE A 98 5.74 8.49 4.50
C ILE A 98 5.56 7.81 5.86
N ALA A 99 4.62 8.32 6.67
CA ALA A 99 4.34 7.76 7.99
C ALA A 99 3.93 6.28 7.88
N ARG A 100 3.06 5.96 6.93
CA ARG A 100 2.64 4.57 6.71
C ARG A 100 3.79 3.69 6.28
N MET A 101 4.62 4.17 5.36
CA MET A 101 5.73 3.39 4.83
C MET A 101 6.78 3.10 5.90
N LEU A 102 7.06 4.07 6.75
CA LEU A 102 8.08 3.94 7.79
C LEU A 102 7.52 3.47 9.14
N ASN A 103 6.21 3.21 9.18
CA ASN A 103 5.51 2.74 10.39
C ASN A 103 5.64 3.73 11.55
N LYS A 104 5.39 5.00 11.25
CA LYS A 104 5.43 6.09 12.22
C LYS A 104 4.15 6.89 12.14
N SER A 105 3.90 7.74 13.14
CA SER A 105 2.77 8.65 13.08
C SER A 105 3.05 9.82 12.16
N GLN A 106 2.01 10.47 11.66
CA GLN A 106 2.19 11.66 10.85
C GLN A 106 2.89 12.77 11.65
N SER A 107 2.56 12.93 12.91
CA SER A 107 3.20 13.93 13.78
C SER A 107 4.69 13.70 13.90
N TYR A 108 5.08 12.43 14.04
CA TYR A 108 6.50 12.05 14.09
C TYR A 108 7.21 12.47 12.80
N ILE A 109 6.63 12.15 11.66
CA ILE A 109 7.20 12.48 10.35
C ILE A 109 7.27 14.01 10.19
N SER A 110 6.21 14.73 10.55
CA SER A 110 6.20 16.19 10.49
C SER A 110 7.36 16.78 11.29
N ASN A 111 7.59 16.24 12.48
CA ASN A 111 8.66 16.74 13.34
C ASN A 111 10.05 16.45 12.78
N ILE A 112 10.29 15.22 12.28
CA ILE A 112 11.61 14.89 11.78
C ILE A 112 11.93 15.58 10.45
N LEU A 113 10.94 15.93 9.67
CA LEU A 113 11.18 16.67 8.42
C LEU A 113 11.61 18.10 8.66
N LYS A 114 11.40 18.63 9.86
CA LYS A 114 11.88 19.96 10.25
C LYS A 114 13.36 19.97 10.63
N LYS A 115 13.94 18.82 10.84
CA LYS A 115 15.35 18.69 11.19
C LYS A 115 16.22 18.70 9.93
#